data_d89ecf025499bc2a7845c767bf815782
#
_entry.id   d89ecf025499bc2a7845c767bf815782
#
_cell.length_a   1.000
_cell.length_b   1.000
_cell.length_c   1.000
_cell.angle_alpha   90.00
_cell.angle_beta   90.00
_cell.angle_gamma   90.00
#
_symmetry.space_group_name_H-M   'P 1'
#
loop_
_entity.id
_entity.type
_entity.pdbx_description
1 polymer ?
#
loop_
_entity_poly.entity_id
_entity_poly.type
_entity_poly.pdbx_seq_one_letter_code
_entity_poly.pdbx_strand_id
1 'polypeptide(L)'
;MLFRSPLFVRSANDKFNLANFMRAHLYGAIGVLKIGNDILLKDEHIRVDRITGHGGYFKTPGVGQRMLAAALNSPISVMETAGEGGAWGIALLAGYLIHNNGKSLADYLEDVVFAGNTGVSIAPTPEDVAGFERYIENYKRCLPIEQAAVSHK
;
A
#
# COMPACT_ATOMS: atom_id res chain seq x y z
N MET A 1 2.10 23.44 -6.94
CA MET A 1 1.45 22.38 -6.16
C MET A 1 1.46 22.81 -4.71
N LEU A 2 0.32 23.17 -4.16
CA LEU A 2 0.23 23.59 -2.76
C LEU A 2 0.15 22.31 -1.89
N PHE A 3 1.19 22.08 -1.09
CA PHE A 3 1.13 21.09 -0.04
C PHE A 3 0.12 21.56 0.99
N ARG A 4 -0.90 20.75 1.22
CA ARG A 4 -1.94 21.04 2.19
C ARG A 4 -1.42 20.73 3.59
N SER A 5 -1.86 21.52 4.55
CA SER A 5 -1.53 21.25 5.95
C SER A 5 -2.12 19.91 6.36
N PRO A 6 -1.36 19.05 7.04
CA PRO A 6 -1.90 17.79 7.53
C PRO A 6 -2.98 18.06 8.58
N LEU A 7 -4.06 17.29 8.53
CA LEU A 7 -5.10 17.30 9.55
C LEU A 7 -4.89 16.09 10.47
N PHE A 8 -4.81 16.37 11.77
CA PHE A 8 -4.78 15.33 12.79
C PHE A 8 -6.00 15.48 13.70
N VAL A 9 -6.87 14.48 13.70
CA VAL A 9 -8.10 14.47 14.50
C VAL A 9 -7.96 13.46 15.63
N ARG A 10 -8.33 13.86 16.80
CA ARG A 10 -8.30 13.03 18.01
C ARG A 10 -9.58 13.20 18.82
N SER A 11 -10.16 12.11 19.27
CA SER A 11 -11.28 12.11 20.22
C SER A 11 -10.78 12.02 21.67
N ALA A 12 -11.66 12.35 22.61
CA ALA A 12 -11.33 12.30 24.05
C ALA A 12 -10.98 10.88 24.53
N ASN A 13 -11.51 9.87 23.87
CA ASN A 13 -11.32 8.46 24.25
C ASN A 13 -10.16 7.77 23.51
N ASP A 14 -9.47 8.47 22.64
CA ASP A 14 -8.35 7.91 21.88
C ASP A 14 -7.14 7.69 22.80
N LYS A 15 -6.55 6.50 22.72
CA LYS A 15 -5.28 6.21 23.38
C LYS A 15 -4.12 6.87 22.65
N PHE A 16 -3.85 8.12 23.00
CA PHE A 16 -2.77 8.88 22.39
C PHE A 16 -1.42 8.51 23.03
N ASN A 17 -0.64 7.73 22.31
CA ASN A 17 0.75 7.39 22.63
C ASN A 17 1.58 7.34 21.34
N LEU A 18 2.91 7.29 21.46
CA LEU A 18 3.81 7.31 20.31
C LEU A 18 3.53 6.16 19.32
N ALA A 19 3.27 4.95 19.82
CA ALA A 19 3.00 3.79 18.97
C ALA A 19 1.72 3.98 18.14
N ASN A 20 0.65 4.48 18.74
CA ASN A 20 -0.60 4.74 18.03
C ASN A 20 -0.49 5.94 17.09
N PHE A 21 0.28 6.96 17.46
CA PHE A 21 0.58 8.09 16.60
C PHE A 21 1.32 7.64 15.32
N MET A 22 2.39 6.88 15.47
CA MET A 22 3.14 6.34 14.32
C MET A 22 2.29 5.39 13.47
N ARG A 23 1.47 4.55 14.11
CA ARG A 23 0.54 3.67 13.38
C ARG A 23 -0.49 4.47 12.58
N ALA A 24 -1.02 5.55 13.13
CA ALA A 24 -1.97 6.41 12.42
C ALA A 24 -1.36 7.03 11.14
N HIS A 25 -0.07 7.41 11.17
CA HIS A 25 0.64 7.87 9.97
C HIS A 25 0.78 6.76 8.92
N LEU A 26 1.14 5.54 9.33
CA LEU A 26 1.25 4.40 8.42
C LEU A 26 -0.12 4.05 7.81
N TYR A 27 -1.17 4.04 8.62
CA TYR A 27 -2.53 3.79 8.17
C TYR A 27 -3.05 4.89 7.25
N GLY A 28 -2.76 6.16 7.58
CA GLY A 28 -3.15 7.31 6.77
C GLY A 28 -2.57 7.27 5.35
N ALA A 29 -1.33 6.79 5.21
CA ALA A 29 -0.67 6.65 3.92
C ALA A 29 -1.39 5.65 2.98
N ILE A 30 -2.12 4.68 3.53
CA ILE A 30 -2.80 3.63 2.76
C ILE A 30 -4.33 3.71 2.82
N GLY A 31 -4.89 4.65 3.58
CA GLY A 31 -6.35 4.78 3.74
C GLY A 31 -7.08 5.01 2.42
N VAL A 32 -6.58 5.91 1.59
CA VAL A 32 -7.16 6.18 0.26
C VAL A 32 -7.02 4.97 -0.66
N LEU A 33 -5.88 4.26 -0.60
CA LEU A 33 -5.68 3.02 -1.36
C LEU A 33 -6.72 1.96 -0.97
N LYS A 34 -7.01 1.81 0.33
CA LYS A 34 -8.07 0.89 0.80
C LYS A 34 -9.43 1.25 0.21
N ILE A 35 -9.79 2.53 0.23
CA ILE A 35 -11.08 2.98 -0.33
C ILE A 35 -11.16 2.66 -1.82
N GLY A 36 -10.11 2.99 -2.59
CA GLY A 36 -10.06 2.69 -4.01
C GLY A 36 -10.07 1.18 -4.31
N ASN A 37 -9.35 0.38 -3.52
CA ASN A 37 -9.34 -1.08 -3.67
C ASN A 37 -10.73 -1.69 -3.37
N ASP A 38 -11.46 -1.15 -2.40
CA ASP A 38 -12.83 -1.63 -2.11
C ASP A 38 -13.77 -1.37 -3.28
N ILE A 39 -13.66 -0.25 -3.99
CA ILE A 39 -14.42 0.01 -5.21
C ILE A 39 -14.11 -1.07 -6.27
N LEU A 40 -12.83 -1.32 -6.54
CA LEU A 40 -12.43 -2.33 -7.52
C LEU A 40 -12.97 -3.73 -7.19
N LEU A 41 -12.88 -4.14 -5.93
CA LEU A 41 -13.27 -5.50 -5.54
C LEU A 41 -14.77 -5.66 -5.32
N LYS A 42 -15.45 -4.65 -4.74
CA LYS A 42 -16.85 -4.75 -4.31
C LYS A 42 -17.82 -4.25 -5.37
N ASP A 43 -17.49 -3.12 -6.02
CA ASP A 43 -18.38 -2.46 -6.96
C ASP A 43 -18.09 -2.95 -8.40
N GLU A 44 -16.82 -3.03 -8.79
CA GLU A 44 -16.40 -3.47 -10.13
C GLU A 44 -16.18 -5.00 -10.22
N HIS A 45 -16.24 -5.71 -9.09
CA HIS A 45 -16.07 -7.17 -9.00
C HIS A 45 -14.78 -7.71 -9.64
N ILE A 46 -13.71 -6.91 -9.63
CA ILE A 46 -12.41 -7.32 -10.16
C ILE A 46 -11.77 -8.33 -9.19
N ARG A 47 -11.32 -9.44 -9.74
CA ARG A 47 -10.57 -10.44 -8.99
C ARG A 47 -9.08 -10.06 -8.98
N VAL A 48 -8.48 -10.04 -7.80
CA VAL A 48 -7.05 -9.84 -7.61
C VAL A 48 -6.43 -11.13 -7.07
N ASP A 49 -5.53 -11.73 -7.84
CA ASP A 49 -4.90 -12.99 -7.46
C ASP A 49 -3.66 -12.78 -6.57
N ARG A 50 -2.93 -11.67 -6.76
CA ARG A 50 -1.72 -11.36 -6.01
C ARG A 50 -1.50 -9.86 -5.89
N ILE A 51 -1.04 -9.43 -4.71
CA ILE A 51 -0.64 -8.05 -4.46
C ILE A 51 0.84 -8.02 -4.11
N THR A 52 1.61 -7.21 -4.86
CA THR A 52 3.03 -7.03 -4.63
C THR A 52 3.30 -5.58 -4.22
N GLY A 53 4.02 -5.41 -3.11
CA GLY A 53 4.39 -4.11 -2.57
C GLY A 53 5.76 -3.65 -3.07
N HIS A 54 5.86 -2.38 -3.49
CA HIS A 54 7.10 -1.72 -3.90
C HIS A 54 7.18 -0.30 -3.34
N GLY A 55 8.39 0.21 -3.21
CA GLY A 55 8.64 1.59 -2.80
C GLY A 55 9.03 1.76 -1.33
N GLY A 56 9.25 3.02 -0.95
CA GLY A 56 9.78 3.39 0.36
C GLY A 56 8.95 2.94 1.56
N TYR A 57 7.65 2.71 1.37
CA TYR A 57 6.76 2.19 2.41
C TYR A 57 7.20 0.80 2.93
N PHE A 58 7.93 0.04 2.10
CA PHE A 58 8.38 -1.32 2.40
C PHE A 58 9.86 -1.40 2.81
N LYS A 59 10.56 -0.27 2.96
CA LYS A 59 11.98 -0.23 3.36
C LYS A 59 12.23 -0.84 4.75
N THR A 60 11.27 -0.72 5.67
CA THR A 60 11.35 -1.40 6.95
C THR A 60 10.72 -2.79 6.82
N PRO A 61 11.52 -3.87 6.89
CA PRO A 61 11.02 -5.22 6.68
C PRO A 61 9.80 -5.56 7.53
N GLY A 62 8.76 -6.07 6.91
CA GLY A 62 7.54 -6.54 7.54
C GLY A 62 6.56 -5.45 8.01
N VAL A 63 7.01 -4.22 8.29
CA VAL A 63 6.14 -3.18 8.88
C VAL A 63 5.07 -2.73 7.88
N GLY A 64 5.47 -2.08 6.79
CA GLY A 64 4.52 -1.63 5.76
C GLY A 64 3.73 -2.77 5.14
N GLN A 65 4.37 -3.91 4.97
CA GLN A 65 3.77 -5.13 4.43
C GLN A 65 2.61 -5.62 5.31
N ARG A 66 2.80 -5.70 6.63
CA ARG A 66 1.75 -6.10 7.57
C ARG A 66 0.61 -5.08 7.61
N MET A 67 0.93 -3.79 7.59
CA MET A 67 -0.09 -2.73 7.57
C MET A 67 -0.95 -2.82 6.30
N LEU A 68 -0.32 -3.02 5.14
CA LEU A 68 -1.04 -3.15 3.88
C LEU A 68 -1.84 -4.45 3.80
N ALA A 69 -1.30 -5.56 4.31
CA ALA A 69 -2.02 -6.82 4.40
C ALA A 69 -3.31 -6.69 5.23
N ALA A 70 -3.22 -6.01 6.38
CA ALA A 70 -4.39 -5.70 7.21
C ALA A 70 -5.42 -4.82 6.48
N ALA A 71 -4.96 -3.79 5.79
CA ALA A 71 -5.82 -2.86 5.06
C ALA A 71 -6.60 -3.53 3.93
N LEU A 72 -5.93 -4.38 3.16
CA LEU A 72 -6.52 -5.02 1.97
C LEU A 72 -7.12 -6.39 2.27
N ASN A 73 -6.98 -6.87 3.50
CA ASN A 73 -7.37 -8.22 3.92
C ASN A 73 -6.87 -9.31 2.94
N SER A 74 -5.61 -9.17 2.54
CA SER A 74 -5.00 -10.01 1.51
C SER A 74 -3.50 -10.20 1.80
N PRO A 75 -2.91 -11.35 1.45
CA PRO A 75 -1.46 -11.51 1.54
C PRO A 75 -0.73 -10.51 0.65
N ILE A 76 0.32 -9.90 1.19
CA ILE A 76 1.18 -8.96 0.46
C ILE A 76 2.56 -9.58 0.29
N SER A 77 3.03 -9.66 -0.94
CA SER A 77 4.37 -10.09 -1.29
C SER A 77 5.29 -8.88 -1.48
N VAL A 78 6.50 -8.96 -0.96
CA VAL A 78 7.53 -7.91 -1.09
C VAL A 78 8.84 -8.56 -1.49
N MET A 79 9.46 -8.06 -2.55
CA MET A 79 10.75 -8.54 -3.03
C MET A 79 11.89 -7.83 -2.30
N GLU A 80 13.10 -8.42 -2.32
CA GLU A 80 14.29 -7.79 -1.74
C GLU A 80 14.59 -6.42 -2.35
N THR A 81 14.29 -6.24 -3.64
CA THR A 81 14.47 -4.99 -4.39
C THR A 81 13.36 -3.97 -4.18
N ALA A 82 12.34 -4.26 -3.36
CA ALA A 82 11.14 -3.46 -3.24
C ALA A 82 11.40 -2.01 -2.78
N GLY A 83 12.44 -1.78 -1.99
CA GLY A 83 12.81 -0.44 -1.50
C GLY A 83 13.21 0.55 -2.60
N GLU A 84 13.67 0.06 -3.74
CA GLU A 84 14.18 0.84 -4.88
C GLU A 84 13.38 0.56 -6.18
N GLY A 85 12.10 0.22 -6.03
CA GLY A 85 11.26 -0.29 -7.11
C GLY A 85 11.21 0.58 -8.38
N GLY A 86 11.24 1.91 -8.25
CA GLY A 86 11.22 2.81 -9.40
C GLY A 86 12.50 2.71 -10.25
N ALA A 87 13.66 2.86 -9.64
CA ALA A 87 14.96 2.80 -10.31
C ALA A 87 15.21 1.39 -10.89
N TRP A 88 14.88 0.37 -10.13
CA TRP A 88 15.00 -1.01 -10.56
C TRP A 88 14.06 -1.33 -11.74
N GLY A 89 12.82 -0.88 -11.71
CA GLY A 89 11.87 -1.06 -12.81
C GLY A 89 12.34 -0.43 -14.12
N ILE A 90 12.91 0.78 -14.07
CA ILE A 90 13.49 1.42 -15.26
C ILE A 90 14.70 0.64 -15.78
N ALA A 91 15.57 0.14 -14.88
CA ALA A 91 16.72 -0.69 -15.28
C ALA A 91 16.27 -1.99 -15.94
N LEU A 92 15.18 -2.61 -15.48
CA LEU A 92 14.60 -3.79 -16.11
C LEU A 92 14.07 -3.50 -17.52
N LEU A 93 13.38 -2.37 -17.72
CA LEU A 93 12.90 -1.98 -19.03
C LEU A 93 14.07 -1.72 -20.00
N ALA A 94 15.13 -1.06 -19.55
CA ALA A 94 16.35 -0.89 -20.33
C ALA A 94 17.01 -2.23 -20.68
N GLY A 95 17.10 -3.15 -19.72
CA GLY A 95 17.60 -4.51 -19.94
C GLY A 95 16.74 -5.29 -20.93
N TYR A 96 15.43 -5.17 -20.84
CA TYR A 96 14.50 -5.79 -21.79
C TYR A 96 14.74 -5.33 -23.22
N LEU A 97 14.95 -4.03 -23.45
CA LEU A 97 15.21 -3.50 -24.79
C LEU A 97 16.46 -4.14 -25.45
N ILE A 98 17.43 -4.55 -24.66
CA ILE A 98 18.70 -5.10 -25.15
C ILE A 98 18.69 -6.63 -25.18
N HIS A 99 18.04 -7.27 -24.19
CA HIS A 99 18.18 -8.71 -23.90
C HIS A 99 16.87 -9.50 -24.00
N ASN A 100 15.81 -8.97 -24.65
CA ASN A 100 14.51 -9.67 -24.71
C ASN A 100 14.54 -10.99 -25.50
N ASN A 101 15.51 -11.18 -26.40
CA ASN A 101 15.62 -12.39 -27.24
C ASN A 101 14.32 -12.75 -27.97
N GLY A 102 13.52 -11.73 -28.36
CA GLY A 102 12.23 -11.92 -29.04
C GLY A 102 11.06 -12.26 -28.09
N LYS A 103 11.28 -12.29 -26.78
CA LYS A 103 10.20 -12.50 -25.79
C LYS A 103 9.35 -11.24 -25.64
N SER A 104 8.07 -11.44 -25.33
CA SER A 104 7.25 -10.34 -24.84
C SER A 104 7.78 -9.80 -23.49
N LEU A 105 7.39 -8.58 -23.11
CA LEU A 105 7.78 -8.04 -21.80
C LEU A 105 7.26 -8.91 -20.65
N ALA A 106 6.05 -9.43 -20.78
CA ALA A 106 5.45 -10.31 -19.77
C ALA A 106 6.30 -11.59 -19.60
N ASP A 107 6.61 -12.29 -20.70
CA ASP A 107 7.41 -13.51 -20.65
C ASP A 107 8.84 -13.25 -20.17
N TYR A 108 9.44 -12.12 -20.57
CA TYR A 108 10.76 -11.73 -20.08
C TYR A 108 10.76 -11.50 -18.56
N LEU A 109 9.76 -10.81 -18.04
CA LEU A 109 9.64 -10.58 -16.61
C LEU A 109 9.40 -11.89 -15.85
N GLU A 110 8.54 -12.75 -16.33
CA GLU A 110 8.20 -14.01 -15.67
C GLU A 110 9.35 -15.01 -15.71
N ASP A 111 9.93 -15.25 -16.88
CA ASP A 111 10.91 -16.32 -17.11
C ASP A 111 12.35 -15.93 -16.73
N VAL A 112 12.68 -14.63 -16.81
CA VAL A 112 14.07 -14.17 -16.64
C VAL A 112 14.24 -13.38 -15.36
N VAL A 113 13.37 -12.41 -15.11
CA VAL A 113 13.55 -11.47 -14.00
C VAL A 113 13.03 -12.04 -12.68
N PHE A 114 11.83 -12.62 -12.72
CA PHE A 114 11.14 -13.12 -11.54
C PHE A 114 11.19 -14.65 -11.42
N ALA A 115 11.91 -15.32 -12.31
CA ALA A 115 12.06 -16.77 -12.27
C ALA A 115 12.53 -17.24 -10.89
N GLY A 116 11.66 -17.98 -10.18
CA GLY A 116 11.96 -18.51 -8.85
C GLY A 116 11.97 -17.48 -7.71
N ASN A 117 11.73 -16.21 -7.96
CA ASN A 117 11.67 -15.15 -6.93
C ASN A 117 10.24 -14.70 -6.67
N THR A 118 9.58 -15.29 -5.70
CA THR A 118 8.21 -14.95 -5.28
C THR A 118 8.17 -13.86 -4.20
N GLY A 119 9.32 -13.43 -3.69
CA GLY A 119 9.41 -12.51 -2.55
C GLY A 119 8.96 -13.15 -1.23
N VAL A 120 8.99 -12.36 -0.17
CA VAL A 120 8.46 -12.74 1.14
C VAL A 120 7.01 -12.29 1.22
N SER A 121 6.10 -13.21 1.52
CA SER A 121 4.67 -12.91 1.65
C SER A 121 4.25 -12.90 3.12
N ILE A 122 3.47 -11.89 3.52
CA ILE A 122 2.86 -11.80 4.84
C ILE A 122 1.33 -11.79 4.68
N ALA A 123 0.68 -12.76 5.31
CA ALA A 123 -0.78 -12.81 5.39
C ALA A 123 -1.31 -11.88 6.50
N PRO A 124 -2.51 -11.31 6.35
CA PRO A 124 -3.13 -10.53 7.41
C PRO A 124 -3.54 -11.41 8.59
N THR A 125 -3.54 -10.84 9.81
CA THR A 125 -4.18 -11.47 10.95
C THR A 125 -5.60 -10.90 11.13
N PRO A 126 -6.57 -11.69 11.64
CA PRO A 126 -7.92 -11.18 11.90
C PRO A 126 -7.96 -9.95 12.80
N GLU A 127 -7.05 -9.88 13.78
CA GLU A 127 -6.93 -8.74 14.70
C GLU A 127 -6.47 -7.48 14.01
N ASP A 128 -5.46 -7.58 13.13
CA ASP A 128 -4.94 -6.45 12.36
C ASP A 128 -6.00 -5.94 11.38
N VAL A 129 -6.72 -6.84 10.70
CA VAL A 129 -7.84 -6.50 9.80
C VAL A 129 -8.92 -5.75 10.57
N ALA A 130 -9.41 -6.29 11.68
CA ALA A 130 -10.42 -5.64 12.51
C ALA A 130 -9.94 -4.29 13.07
N GLY A 131 -8.64 -4.18 13.36
CA GLY A 131 -8.01 -2.93 13.79
C GLY A 131 -8.02 -1.89 12.67
N PHE A 132 -7.68 -2.28 11.46
CA PHE A 132 -7.70 -1.38 10.30
C PHE A 132 -9.11 -0.97 9.91
N GLU A 133 -10.08 -1.87 9.93
CA GLU A 133 -11.49 -1.55 9.63
C GLU A 133 -12.04 -0.48 10.59
N ARG A 134 -11.75 -0.57 11.88
CA ARG A 134 -12.11 0.50 12.84
C ARG A 134 -11.44 1.83 12.51
N TYR A 135 -10.18 1.79 12.08
CA TYR A 135 -9.48 3.00 11.66
C TYR A 135 -10.10 3.62 10.41
N ILE A 136 -10.38 2.84 9.36
CA ILE A 136 -10.89 3.38 8.09
C ILE A 136 -12.29 3.97 8.24
N GLU A 137 -13.13 3.43 9.12
CA GLU A 137 -14.44 4.03 9.43
C GLU A 137 -14.28 5.41 10.09
N ASN A 138 -13.32 5.55 11.03
CA ASN A 138 -13.01 6.85 11.61
C ASN A 138 -12.42 7.82 10.57
N TYR A 139 -11.53 7.33 9.71
CA TYR A 139 -10.93 8.09 8.62
C TYR A 139 -12.01 8.66 7.69
N LYS A 140 -12.94 7.83 7.22
CA LYS A 140 -14.06 8.27 6.35
C LYS A 140 -14.91 9.35 7.03
N ARG A 141 -15.19 9.22 8.32
CA ARG A 141 -15.96 10.24 9.08
C ARG A 141 -15.24 11.58 9.19
N CYS A 142 -13.92 11.59 9.10
CA CYS A 142 -13.12 12.82 9.17
C CYS A 142 -12.92 13.50 7.82
N LEU A 143 -13.18 12.85 6.69
CA LEU A 143 -13.02 13.44 5.35
C LEU A 143 -13.79 14.76 5.15
N PRO A 144 -15.06 14.93 5.64
CA PRO A 144 -15.75 16.21 5.53
C PRO A 144 -15.05 17.36 6.27
N ILE A 145 -14.32 17.07 7.36
CA ILE A 145 -13.54 18.08 8.10
C ILE A 145 -12.40 18.58 7.23
N GLU A 146 -11.68 17.68 6.56
CA GLU A 146 -10.60 18.05 5.65
C GLU A 146 -11.15 18.82 4.44
N GLN A 147 -12.28 18.39 3.89
CA GLN A 147 -12.93 19.09 2.79
C GLN A 147 -13.31 20.52 3.18
N ALA A 148 -13.87 20.72 4.36
CA ALA A 148 -14.19 22.05 4.89
C ALA A 148 -12.92 22.89 5.08
N ALA A 149 -11.86 22.33 5.65
CA ALA A 149 -10.59 23.03 5.84
C ALA A 149 -9.95 23.47 4.51
N VAL A 150 -10.14 22.71 3.44
CA VAL A 150 -9.67 23.06 2.10
C VAL A 150 -10.52 24.13 1.43
N SER A 151 -11.83 24.12 1.66
CA SER A 151 -12.78 25.04 1.02
C SER A 151 -12.72 26.46 1.59
N HIS A 152 -12.11 26.64 2.77
CA HIS A 152 -11.98 27.92 3.46
C HIS A 152 -10.58 28.56 3.35
N LYS A 153 -9.81 28.20 2.32
CA LYS A 153 -8.52 28.83 2.02
C LYS A 153 -8.65 29.98 1.03
#